data_1beca2c58c84d0f56470a03d0cd129a8
#
_entry.id   1beca2c58c84d0f56470a03d0cd129a8
#
_cell.length_a   1.000
_cell.length_b   1.000
_cell.length_c   1.000
_cell.angle_alpha   90.00
_cell.angle_beta   90.00
_cell.angle_gamma   90.00
#
_symmetry.space_group_name_H-M   'P 1'
#
loop_
_entity.id
_entity.type
_entity.pdbx_description
1 polymer ?
#
loop_
_entity_poly.entity_id
_entity_poly.type
_entity_poly.pdbx_seq_one_letter_code
_entity_poly.pdbx_strand_id
1 'polypeptide(L)'
;MNFYQRCPAERGYPRFVLATFLDGGWTPIPDRTDSIPATQNGMGILSYLKFHELRGKRDPEYLSTARAMGDYLVKETLTPNSGPYPRFTRSTGKRDRFPQPADCGSQADRPYEIEPDKGGIAGYALVCLSEAAGERSYLEQGLQNARVLAANQQDGDAAHSPWPFRADLRSGEGRGPVSGNMTYILRLYDALLSKGYEEFSVPRRSLWDWIRRHQIPNAAADGSLFAQFFEDHDTPTNRTAWAPLNLARYLLERRELLDPDWQADCATLIGFVRGSFIHEEFGIAVCHEQDEDKQAWGGINSTYGAVLALYAKATGSIPLAGEARQALDFTLYSIDELGRPRDLSVNPVPGGWQEDAHTDVIHNYVDALRAFPEWGEAR
;
A
#
# COMPACT_ATOMS: atom_id res chain seq x y z
N MET A 1 -6.11 -15.43 -5.94
CA MET A 1 -7.00 -15.42 -4.75
C MET A 1 -7.03 -16.78 -4.04
N ASN A 2 -7.50 -17.84 -4.67
CA ASN A 2 -7.62 -19.17 -4.02
C ASN A 2 -6.30 -19.72 -3.47
N PHE A 3 -5.16 -19.35 -4.04
CA PHE A 3 -3.86 -19.73 -3.52
C PHE A 3 -3.63 -19.14 -2.12
N TYR A 4 -3.83 -17.85 -1.96
CA TYR A 4 -3.61 -17.16 -0.68
C TYR A 4 -4.56 -17.60 0.42
N GLN A 5 -5.80 -17.95 0.08
CA GLN A 5 -6.75 -18.52 1.05
C GLN A 5 -6.32 -19.88 1.59
N ARG A 6 -5.48 -20.62 0.84
CA ARG A 6 -4.89 -21.89 1.28
C ARG A 6 -3.57 -21.75 2.02
N CYS A 7 -3.01 -20.56 2.09
CA CYS A 7 -1.81 -20.31 2.87
C CYS A 7 -2.08 -20.61 4.36
N PRO A 8 -1.10 -21.13 5.09
CA PRO A 8 -1.26 -21.45 6.50
C PRO A 8 -1.76 -20.26 7.31
N ALA A 9 -2.65 -20.52 8.25
CA ALA A 9 -3.06 -19.52 9.24
C ALA A 9 -2.19 -19.65 10.51
N GLU A 10 -1.97 -18.54 11.19
CA GLU A 10 -1.40 -18.52 12.53
C GLU A 10 -2.44 -17.99 13.52
N ARG A 11 -2.71 -18.75 14.59
CA ARG A 11 -3.74 -18.42 15.57
C ARG A 11 -5.13 -18.15 14.97
N GLY A 12 -5.43 -18.75 13.80
CA GLY A 12 -6.66 -18.53 13.08
C GLY A 12 -6.68 -17.29 12.17
N TYR A 13 -5.57 -16.57 12.06
CA TYR A 13 -5.43 -15.42 11.15
C TYR A 13 -4.66 -15.80 9.89
N PRO A 14 -5.01 -15.23 8.72
CA PRO A 14 -4.24 -15.44 7.51
C PRO A 14 -2.80 -14.97 7.71
N ARG A 15 -1.85 -15.80 7.32
CA ARG A 15 -0.45 -15.41 7.24
C ARG A 15 -0.23 -14.66 5.93
N PHE A 16 -0.45 -13.36 5.97
CA PHE A 16 -0.03 -12.46 4.91
C PHE A 16 1.26 -11.79 5.35
N VAL A 17 2.20 -11.84 4.52
CA VAL A 17 3.60 -11.57 4.79
C VAL A 17 4.15 -10.73 3.66
N LEU A 18 5.20 -9.99 3.94
CA LEU A 18 5.91 -9.20 2.95
C LEU A 18 6.30 -10.09 1.77
N ALA A 19 6.80 -11.26 2.06
CA ALA A 19 7.16 -12.24 1.06
C ALA A 19 6.62 -13.62 1.42
N THR A 20 6.11 -14.34 0.42
CA THR A 20 5.74 -15.75 0.54
C THR A 20 6.82 -16.59 -0.12
N PHE A 21 7.52 -17.38 0.69
CA PHE A 21 8.48 -18.35 0.18
C PHE A 21 7.74 -19.63 -0.18
N LEU A 22 8.12 -20.22 -1.30
CA LEU A 22 7.66 -21.54 -1.69
C LEU A 22 8.81 -22.50 -1.56
N ASP A 23 8.65 -23.55 -0.75
CA ASP A 23 9.65 -24.63 -0.67
C ASP A 23 9.75 -25.42 -2.00
N GLY A 24 10.71 -26.32 -2.09
CA GLY A 24 10.89 -27.18 -3.26
C GLY A 24 9.67 -28.05 -3.60
N GLY A 25 8.71 -28.23 -2.69
CA GLY A 25 7.42 -28.90 -2.87
C GLY A 25 6.29 -27.93 -3.18
N TRP A 26 6.58 -26.64 -3.37
CA TRP A 26 5.62 -25.58 -3.61
C TRP A 26 4.64 -25.35 -2.45
N THR A 27 5.07 -25.66 -1.23
CA THR A 27 4.31 -25.33 -0.05
C THR A 27 4.62 -23.89 0.36
N PRO A 28 3.62 -23.02 0.57
CA PRO A 28 3.86 -21.68 1.05
C PRO A 28 4.55 -21.72 2.43
N ILE A 29 5.70 -21.10 2.53
CA ILE A 29 6.36 -20.81 3.78
C ILE A 29 6.26 -19.32 3.99
N PRO A 30 5.19 -18.82 4.63
CA PRO A 30 5.05 -17.41 4.87
C PRO A 30 6.13 -16.92 5.81
N ASP A 31 6.67 -15.77 5.49
CA ASP A 31 7.71 -15.12 6.27
C ASP A 31 7.26 -14.97 7.73
N ARG A 32 6.32 -14.08 8.04
CA ARG A 32 5.73 -13.95 9.38
C ARG A 32 4.45 -13.15 9.37
N THR A 33 3.51 -13.54 10.23
CA THR A 33 2.19 -12.89 10.33
C THR A 33 2.27 -11.45 10.82
N ASP A 34 3.31 -11.10 11.54
CA ASP A 34 3.41 -9.85 12.27
C ASP A 34 4.62 -8.97 11.86
N SER A 35 5.22 -9.21 10.67
CA SER A 35 6.35 -8.39 10.22
C SER A 35 5.93 -6.94 9.94
N ILE A 36 4.94 -6.71 9.09
CA ILE A 36 4.38 -5.39 8.75
C ILE A 36 2.85 -5.41 8.75
N PRO A 37 2.22 -5.63 9.91
CA PRO A 37 0.79 -5.96 9.99
C PRO A 37 -0.12 -4.88 9.40
N ALA A 38 0.16 -3.60 9.60
CA ALA A 38 -0.67 -2.52 9.09
C ALA A 38 -0.69 -2.47 7.57
N THR A 39 0.46 -2.59 6.92
CA THR A 39 0.59 -2.58 5.45
C THR A 39 -0.03 -3.84 4.85
N GLN A 40 0.44 -5.00 5.25
CA GLN A 40 0.03 -6.28 4.67
C GLN A 40 -1.46 -6.57 4.85
N ASN A 41 -1.95 -6.50 6.09
CA ASN A 41 -3.36 -6.78 6.33
C ASN A 41 -4.25 -5.65 5.80
N GLY A 42 -3.79 -4.38 5.85
CA GLY A 42 -4.53 -3.26 5.29
C GLY A 42 -4.72 -3.40 3.78
N MET A 43 -3.65 -3.63 3.03
CA MET A 43 -3.71 -3.85 1.58
C MET A 43 -4.46 -5.14 1.23
N GLY A 44 -4.27 -6.21 2.01
CA GLY A 44 -5.00 -7.45 1.86
C GLY A 44 -6.51 -7.27 1.97
N ILE A 45 -6.98 -6.55 3.00
CA ILE A 45 -8.40 -6.21 3.17
C ILE A 45 -8.92 -5.49 1.93
N LEU A 46 -8.24 -4.43 1.48
CA LEU A 46 -8.68 -3.65 0.32
C LEU A 46 -8.76 -4.50 -0.94
N SER A 47 -7.79 -5.37 -1.18
CA SER A 47 -7.77 -6.28 -2.33
C SER A 47 -8.89 -7.31 -2.29
N TYR A 48 -9.12 -7.94 -1.14
CA TYR A 48 -10.21 -8.91 -0.98
C TYR A 48 -11.58 -8.25 -1.12
N LEU A 49 -11.78 -7.05 -0.58
CA LEU A 49 -13.04 -6.31 -0.74
C LEU A 49 -13.28 -5.92 -2.18
N LYS A 50 -12.27 -5.41 -2.89
CA LYS A 50 -12.36 -5.05 -4.30
C LYS A 50 -12.68 -6.25 -5.17
N PHE A 51 -12.06 -7.39 -4.90
CA PHE A 51 -12.33 -8.63 -5.63
C PHE A 51 -13.71 -9.21 -5.30
N HIS A 52 -14.14 -9.13 -4.05
CA HIS A 52 -15.49 -9.51 -3.64
C HIS A 52 -16.57 -8.70 -4.39
N GLU A 53 -16.36 -7.40 -4.56
CA GLU A 53 -17.24 -6.55 -5.37
C GLU A 53 -17.22 -6.94 -6.85
N LEU A 54 -16.04 -7.17 -7.42
CA LEU A 54 -15.89 -7.59 -8.81
C LEU A 54 -16.67 -8.88 -9.09
N ARG A 55 -16.66 -9.81 -8.15
CA ARG A 55 -17.41 -11.08 -8.21
C ARG A 55 -18.90 -10.91 -7.90
N GLY A 56 -19.40 -9.70 -7.77
CA GLY A 56 -20.80 -9.41 -7.47
C GLY A 56 -21.23 -9.92 -6.09
N LYS A 57 -20.32 -9.96 -5.13
CA LYS A 57 -20.52 -10.39 -3.73
C LYS A 57 -21.01 -11.83 -3.57
N ARG A 58 -20.68 -12.71 -4.55
CA ARG A 58 -21.16 -14.10 -4.57
C ARG A 58 -20.32 -15.06 -3.73
N ASP A 59 -19.05 -14.69 -3.50
CA ASP A 59 -18.08 -15.57 -2.85
C ASP A 59 -17.82 -15.06 -1.42
N PRO A 60 -18.53 -15.58 -0.39
CA PRO A 60 -18.45 -15.07 0.98
C PRO A 60 -17.09 -15.29 1.64
N GLU A 61 -16.29 -16.23 1.14
CA GLU A 61 -14.94 -16.51 1.64
C GLU A 61 -14.01 -15.30 1.52
N TYR A 62 -14.16 -14.45 0.49
CA TYR A 62 -13.34 -13.26 0.34
C TYR A 62 -13.61 -12.24 1.44
N LEU A 63 -14.88 -12.03 1.77
CA LEU A 63 -15.25 -11.19 2.88
C LEU A 63 -14.82 -11.81 4.24
N SER A 64 -14.91 -13.13 4.37
CA SER A 64 -14.46 -13.85 5.56
C SER A 64 -12.94 -13.69 5.77
N THR A 65 -12.15 -13.77 4.70
CA THR A 65 -10.70 -13.54 4.76
C THR A 65 -10.38 -12.10 5.15
N ALA A 66 -11.06 -11.12 4.55
CA ALA A 66 -10.90 -9.71 4.92
C ALA A 66 -11.25 -9.46 6.40
N ARG A 67 -12.30 -10.10 6.91
CA ARG A 67 -12.68 -10.04 8.35
C ARG A 67 -11.59 -10.62 9.25
N ALA A 68 -11.02 -11.77 8.90
CA ALA A 68 -9.93 -12.36 9.68
C ALA A 68 -8.71 -11.44 9.76
N MET A 69 -8.37 -10.75 8.66
CA MET A 69 -7.31 -9.72 8.64
C MET A 69 -7.68 -8.51 9.51
N GLY A 70 -8.91 -8.02 9.41
CA GLY A 70 -9.42 -6.92 10.24
C GLY A 70 -9.41 -7.26 11.73
N ASP A 71 -9.82 -8.46 12.07
CA ASP A 71 -9.78 -8.99 13.44
C ASP A 71 -8.35 -9.04 13.99
N TYR A 72 -7.39 -9.46 13.16
CA TYR A 72 -5.98 -9.45 13.55
C TYR A 72 -5.50 -8.01 13.85
N LEU A 73 -5.80 -7.06 12.97
CA LEU A 73 -5.43 -5.65 13.19
C LEU A 73 -6.02 -5.10 14.50
N VAL A 74 -7.28 -5.38 14.79
CA VAL A 74 -7.97 -4.84 15.97
C VAL A 74 -7.57 -5.53 17.27
N LYS A 75 -7.27 -6.83 17.22
CA LYS A 75 -7.06 -7.64 18.44
C LYS A 75 -5.59 -7.82 18.80
N GLU A 76 -4.69 -7.88 17.79
CA GLU A 76 -3.31 -8.32 18.01
C GLU A 76 -2.25 -7.23 17.78
N THR A 77 -2.59 -6.12 17.09
CA THR A 77 -1.58 -5.19 16.60
C THR A 77 -1.59 -3.80 17.26
N LEU A 78 -2.49 -3.55 18.20
CA LEU A 78 -2.63 -2.20 18.75
C LEU A 78 -1.48 -1.81 19.69
N THR A 79 -1.08 -0.56 19.59
CA THR A 79 -0.17 0.09 20.55
C THR A 79 -0.82 0.18 21.94
N PRO A 80 -0.06 0.44 23.01
CA PRO A 80 -0.61 0.69 24.34
C PRO A 80 -1.68 1.78 24.37
N ASN A 81 -2.48 1.81 25.46
CA ASN A 81 -3.53 2.82 25.65
C ASN A 81 -3.02 4.22 26.01
N SER A 82 -1.72 4.41 26.14
CA SER A 82 -1.07 5.64 26.58
C SER A 82 -0.02 6.10 25.58
N GLY A 83 0.42 7.33 25.71
CA GLY A 83 1.40 7.94 24.83
C GLY A 83 0.75 8.69 23.67
N PRO A 84 1.56 9.24 22.76
CA PRO A 84 1.10 10.05 21.63
C PRO A 84 0.30 9.27 20.59
N TYR A 85 0.51 7.96 20.49
CA TYR A 85 -0.17 7.07 19.55
C TYR A 85 -0.95 5.95 20.26
N PRO A 86 -1.98 6.28 21.09
CA PRO A 86 -2.70 5.30 21.88
C PRO A 86 -3.63 4.45 21.02
N ARG A 87 -3.61 3.11 21.23
CA ARG A 87 -4.42 2.13 20.49
C ARG A 87 -4.35 2.29 18.98
N PHE A 88 -3.18 2.64 18.50
CA PHE A 88 -2.91 2.81 17.07
C PHE A 88 -2.44 1.50 16.44
N THR A 89 -2.79 1.24 15.19
CA THR A 89 -2.36 0.03 14.50
C THR A 89 -0.85 0.07 14.23
N ARG A 90 -0.13 -0.96 14.65
CA ARG A 90 1.32 -1.05 14.50
C ARG A 90 1.72 -1.21 13.04
N SER A 91 2.77 -0.51 12.64
CA SER A 91 3.40 -0.63 11.33
C SER A 91 4.21 -1.91 11.19
N THR A 92 4.97 -2.27 12.22
CA THR A 92 5.86 -3.42 12.22
C THR A 92 5.62 -4.31 13.43
N GLY A 93 6.22 -5.48 13.45
CA GLY A 93 6.01 -6.62 14.34
C GLY A 93 5.75 -6.36 15.82
N LYS A 94 5.65 -7.40 16.62
CA LYS A 94 5.33 -7.31 18.05
C LYS A 94 6.40 -6.54 18.81
N ARG A 95 6.05 -5.35 19.26
CA ARG A 95 6.95 -4.41 19.93
C ARG A 95 7.33 -4.77 21.37
N ASP A 96 6.73 -5.79 21.92
CA ASP A 96 7.11 -6.38 23.22
C ASP A 96 8.26 -7.39 23.13
N ARG A 97 8.70 -7.72 21.91
CA ARG A 97 9.78 -8.66 21.65
C ARG A 97 10.98 -7.95 21.04
N PHE A 98 11.81 -7.32 21.86
CA PHE A 98 13.00 -6.65 21.38
C PHE A 98 14.29 -7.26 21.95
N PRO A 99 15.37 -7.27 21.14
CA PRO A 99 15.44 -6.92 19.72
C PRO A 99 14.53 -7.79 18.85
N GLN A 100 14.04 -7.25 17.75
CA GLN A 100 13.32 -8.08 16.77
C GLN A 100 14.25 -9.19 16.27
N PRO A 101 13.74 -10.41 16.05
CA PRO A 101 14.53 -11.45 15.42
C PRO A 101 15.05 -10.97 14.06
N ALA A 102 16.28 -11.36 13.72
CA ALA A 102 16.96 -10.96 12.48
C ALA A 102 16.27 -11.40 11.19
N ASP A 103 15.30 -12.30 11.30
CA ASP A 103 14.47 -12.82 10.22
C ASP A 103 13.07 -12.16 10.16
N CYS A 104 12.84 -11.09 10.90
CA CYS A 104 11.68 -10.21 10.78
C CYS A 104 11.94 -9.22 9.64
N GLY A 105 11.06 -9.13 8.66
CA GLY A 105 11.23 -8.26 7.49
C GLY A 105 11.45 -6.77 7.81
N SER A 106 11.16 -6.33 9.02
CA SER A 106 11.27 -4.94 9.43
C SER A 106 12.29 -4.77 10.54
N GLN A 107 13.53 -4.55 10.16
CA GLN A 107 14.64 -4.35 11.11
C GLN A 107 14.98 -2.88 11.37
N ALA A 108 14.50 -1.95 10.54
CA ALA A 108 14.83 -0.55 10.65
C ALA A 108 14.09 0.19 11.78
N ASP A 109 12.94 -0.30 12.21
CA ASP A 109 12.20 0.27 13.33
C ASP A 109 12.85 -0.05 14.68
N ARG A 110 13.06 0.99 15.48
CA ARG A 110 13.54 0.82 16.85
C ARG A 110 12.42 0.34 17.78
N PRO A 111 12.80 -0.20 18.96
CA PRO A 111 11.80 -0.45 20.00
C PRO A 111 10.93 0.77 20.25
N TYR A 112 9.64 0.57 20.35
CA TYR A 112 8.65 1.64 20.56
C TYR A 112 8.48 2.63 19.41
N GLU A 113 8.98 2.38 18.22
CA GLU A 113 8.66 3.17 17.03
C GLU A 113 7.45 2.59 16.27
N ILE A 114 6.74 3.49 15.62
CA ILE A 114 5.70 3.19 14.62
C ILE A 114 5.87 4.11 13.41
N GLU A 115 5.26 3.72 12.31
CA GLU A 115 5.16 4.51 11.08
C GLU A 115 3.73 5.02 10.92
N PRO A 116 3.50 6.35 11.06
CA PRO A 116 2.16 6.92 11.04
C PRO A 116 1.38 6.65 9.74
N ASP A 117 2.03 6.70 8.58
CA ASP A 117 1.40 6.47 7.28
C ASP A 117 0.81 5.06 7.15
N LYS A 118 1.44 4.06 7.75
CA LYS A 118 0.95 2.66 7.75
C LYS A 118 -0.34 2.53 8.57
N GLY A 119 -0.45 3.29 9.66
CA GLY A 119 -1.72 3.39 10.40
C GLY A 119 -2.84 4.03 9.57
N GLY A 120 -2.50 4.87 8.60
CA GLY A 120 -3.43 5.39 7.59
C GLY A 120 -3.96 4.28 6.68
N ILE A 121 -3.08 3.39 6.18
CA ILE A 121 -3.46 2.22 5.38
C ILE A 121 -4.45 1.32 6.15
N ALA A 122 -4.05 0.90 7.35
CA ALA A 122 -4.87 0.04 8.18
C ALA A 122 -6.21 0.70 8.55
N GLY A 123 -6.18 1.98 8.93
CA GLY A 123 -7.39 2.73 9.28
C GLY A 123 -8.37 2.81 8.12
N TYR A 124 -7.91 3.15 6.92
CA TYR A 124 -8.76 3.18 5.72
C TYR A 124 -9.35 1.81 5.38
N ALA A 125 -8.53 0.77 5.41
CA ALA A 125 -8.98 -0.59 5.15
C ALA A 125 -10.04 -1.05 6.15
N LEU A 126 -9.89 -0.72 7.44
CA LEU A 126 -10.87 -1.03 8.47
C LEU A 126 -12.20 -0.28 8.27
N VAL A 127 -12.16 0.99 7.84
CA VAL A 127 -13.39 1.74 7.51
C VAL A 127 -14.11 1.09 6.33
N CYS A 128 -13.40 0.71 5.27
CA CYS A 128 -13.98 -0.02 4.12
C CYS A 128 -14.54 -1.39 4.55
N LEU A 129 -13.82 -2.11 5.38
CA LEU A 129 -14.27 -3.41 5.89
C LEU A 129 -15.54 -3.28 6.74
N SER A 130 -15.64 -2.24 7.57
CA SER A 130 -16.84 -1.97 8.36
C SER A 130 -18.08 -1.82 7.48
N GLU A 131 -17.97 -1.13 6.34
CA GLU A 131 -19.08 -1.01 5.39
C GLU A 131 -19.48 -2.36 4.78
N ALA A 132 -18.50 -3.12 4.34
CA ALA A 132 -18.74 -4.39 3.66
C ALA A 132 -19.25 -5.47 4.63
N ALA A 133 -18.76 -5.48 5.87
CA ALA A 133 -19.06 -6.50 6.88
C ALA A 133 -20.26 -6.14 7.79
N GLY A 134 -20.62 -4.85 7.87
CA GLY A 134 -21.62 -4.36 8.81
C GLY A 134 -21.14 -4.35 10.27
N GLU A 135 -19.83 -4.40 10.52
CA GLU A 135 -19.25 -4.51 11.85
C GLU A 135 -18.68 -3.19 12.35
N ARG A 136 -19.26 -2.68 13.41
CA ARG A 136 -18.94 -1.36 13.99
C ARG A 136 -17.52 -1.29 14.60
N SER A 137 -17.01 -2.40 15.12
CA SER A 137 -15.68 -2.46 15.74
C SER A 137 -14.55 -2.03 14.78
N TYR A 138 -14.65 -2.35 13.50
CA TYR A 138 -13.70 -1.92 12.49
C TYR A 138 -13.75 -0.40 12.25
N LEU A 139 -14.97 0.17 12.20
CA LEU A 139 -15.12 1.62 12.09
C LEU A 139 -14.54 2.34 13.31
N GLU A 140 -14.78 1.84 14.51
CA GLU A 140 -14.26 2.41 15.77
C GLU A 140 -12.73 2.42 15.78
N GLN A 141 -12.09 1.36 15.29
CA GLN A 141 -10.63 1.34 15.19
C GLN A 141 -10.11 2.26 14.07
N GLY A 142 -10.79 2.32 12.92
CA GLY A 142 -10.46 3.29 11.86
C GLY A 142 -10.57 4.74 12.34
N LEU A 143 -11.62 5.06 13.10
CA LEU A 143 -11.80 6.36 13.78
C LEU A 143 -10.66 6.66 14.77
N GLN A 144 -10.27 5.67 15.57
CA GLN A 144 -9.17 5.81 16.52
C GLN A 144 -7.86 6.14 15.79
N ASN A 145 -7.53 5.40 14.73
CA ASN A 145 -6.34 5.70 13.91
C ASN A 145 -6.39 7.12 13.34
N ALA A 146 -7.53 7.54 12.79
CA ALA A 146 -7.70 8.87 12.21
C ALA A 146 -7.54 10.00 13.26
N ARG A 147 -8.12 9.83 14.47
CA ARG A 147 -7.98 10.79 15.58
C ARG A 147 -6.54 10.92 16.04
N VAL A 148 -5.85 9.81 16.16
CA VAL A 148 -4.43 9.79 16.54
C VAL A 148 -3.57 10.48 15.47
N LEU A 149 -3.83 10.19 14.19
CA LEU A 149 -3.16 10.88 13.09
C LEU A 149 -3.44 12.38 13.12
N ALA A 150 -4.69 12.80 13.25
CA ALA A 150 -5.05 14.21 13.30
C ALA A 150 -4.42 14.95 14.50
N ALA A 151 -4.33 14.29 15.65
CA ALA A 151 -3.72 14.87 16.85
C ALA A 151 -2.19 15.04 16.74
N ASN A 152 -1.53 14.27 15.88
CA ASN A 152 -0.08 14.32 15.67
C ASN A 152 0.31 14.97 14.33
N GLN A 153 -0.65 15.50 13.57
CA GLN A 153 -0.41 16.16 12.31
C GLN A 153 0.30 17.49 12.50
N GLN A 154 1.34 17.72 11.74
CA GLN A 154 2.05 19.00 11.64
C GLN A 154 1.74 19.65 10.29
N ASP A 155 2.09 20.93 10.13
CA ASP A 155 1.86 21.64 8.86
C ASP A 155 2.69 21.05 7.71
N GLY A 156 3.91 20.59 8.00
CA GLY A 156 4.88 20.18 6.99
C GLY A 156 5.43 21.37 6.20
N ASP A 157 6.46 21.14 5.41
CA ASP A 157 7.07 22.12 4.51
C ASP A 157 7.72 21.45 3.29
N ALA A 158 8.63 22.13 2.60
CA ALA A 158 9.33 21.58 1.44
C ALA A 158 10.39 20.50 1.79
N ALA A 159 10.69 20.28 3.07
CA ALA A 159 11.67 19.31 3.55
C ALA A 159 11.08 18.30 4.56
N HIS A 160 9.89 18.57 5.05
CA HIS A 160 9.24 17.76 6.08
C HIS A 160 7.80 17.43 5.69
N SER A 161 7.43 16.15 5.75
CA SER A 161 6.02 15.75 5.63
C SER A 161 5.24 16.05 6.92
N PRO A 162 3.88 16.10 6.86
CA PRO A 162 3.05 16.35 8.04
C PRO A 162 3.19 15.34 9.19
N TRP A 163 3.76 14.19 8.93
CA TRP A 163 4.22 13.21 9.92
C TRP A 163 5.64 12.80 9.59
N PRO A 164 6.47 12.52 10.62
CA PRO A 164 7.77 11.91 10.41
C PRO A 164 7.59 10.49 9.85
N PHE A 165 8.64 9.93 9.27
CA PHE A 165 8.58 8.55 8.82
C PHE A 165 8.33 7.60 9.99
N ARG A 166 9.03 7.79 11.10
CA ARG A 166 8.83 7.03 12.34
C ARG A 166 8.59 7.95 13.53
N ALA A 167 7.79 7.49 14.48
CA ALA A 167 7.51 8.19 15.71
C ALA A 167 7.66 7.28 16.94
N ASP A 168 8.31 7.78 18.00
CA ASP A 168 8.42 7.05 19.28
C ASP A 168 7.07 7.08 20.02
N LEU A 169 6.59 5.92 20.41
CA LEU A 169 5.29 5.73 21.08
C LEU A 169 5.20 6.38 22.47
N ARG A 170 6.33 6.68 23.11
CA ARG A 170 6.39 7.22 24.47
C ARG A 170 6.51 8.74 24.47
N SER A 171 7.34 9.29 23.58
CA SER A 171 7.63 10.73 23.53
C SER A 171 6.91 11.44 22.38
N GLY A 172 6.54 10.74 21.31
CA GLY A 172 6.07 11.34 20.06
C GLY A 172 7.20 11.90 19.19
N GLU A 173 8.46 11.76 19.62
CA GLU A 173 9.61 12.25 18.86
C GLU A 173 9.68 11.56 17.49
N GLY A 174 9.82 12.39 16.44
CA GLY A 174 9.91 11.91 15.06
C GLY A 174 11.33 11.54 14.67
N ARG A 175 11.45 10.48 13.83
CA ARG A 175 12.69 10.11 13.16
C ARG A 175 12.43 9.95 11.65
N GLY A 176 13.27 10.56 10.85
CA GLY A 176 13.07 10.70 9.40
C GLY A 176 12.11 11.85 9.08
N PRO A 177 12.58 12.87 8.35
CA PRO A 177 11.81 14.09 8.11
C PRO A 177 10.65 13.92 7.15
N VAL A 178 10.68 12.86 6.33
CA VAL A 178 9.72 12.62 5.26
C VAL A 178 9.12 11.23 5.42
N SER A 179 7.81 11.12 5.26
CA SER A 179 7.14 9.89 4.89
C SER A 179 6.48 10.11 3.53
N GLY A 180 6.91 9.35 2.52
CA GLY A 180 6.49 9.56 1.12
C GLY A 180 5.01 9.25 0.86
N ASN A 181 4.38 8.40 1.66
CA ASN A 181 3.05 7.86 1.38
C ASN A 181 1.95 8.48 2.24
N MET A 182 1.50 9.65 1.88
CA MET A 182 0.40 10.36 2.57
C MET A 182 -1.00 10.01 2.05
N THR A 183 -1.09 9.31 0.93
CA THR A 183 -2.35 9.09 0.19
C THR A 183 -3.39 8.30 1.01
N TYR A 184 -2.96 7.30 1.78
CA TYR A 184 -3.92 6.51 2.56
C TYR A 184 -4.47 7.24 3.77
N ILE A 185 -3.75 8.21 4.32
CA ILE A 185 -4.28 9.11 5.35
C ILE A 185 -5.38 10.00 4.75
N LEU A 186 -5.17 10.54 3.53
CA LEU A 186 -6.24 11.26 2.81
C LEU A 186 -7.47 10.38 2.59
N ARG A 187 -7.28 9.15 2.12
CA ARG A 187 -8.38 8.19 1.89
C ARG A 187 -9.14 7.89 3.18
N LEU A 188 -8.44 7.73 4.29
CA LEU A 188 -9.04 7.51 5.59
C LEU A 188 -9.92 8.70 6.01
N TYR A 189 -9.39 9.93 5.92
CA TYR A 189 -10.16 11.12 6.23
C TYR A 189 -11.37 11.30 5.31
N ASP A 190 -11.21 11.10 4.00
CA ASP A 190 -12.32 11.18 3.03
C ASP A 190 -13.42 10.15 3.34
N ALA A 191 -13.03 8.91 3.65
CA ALA A 191 -13.99 7.86 3.99
C ALA A 191 -14.78 8.19 5.27
N LEU A 192 -14.14 8.80 6.25
CA LEU A 192 -14.80 9.22 7.49
C LEU A 192 -15.68 10.46 7.29
N LEU A 193 -15.21 11.44 6.51
CA LEU A 193 -16.01 12.62 6.14
C LEU A 193 -17.31 12.21 5.40
N SER A 194 -17.22 11.23 4.48
CA SER A 194 -18.40 10.72 3.79
C SER A 194 -19.43 10.06 4.72
N LYS A 195 -19.02 9.70 5.94
CA LYS A 195 -19.88 9.15 7.01
C LYS A 195 -20.34 10.22 8.02
N GLY A 196 -20.01 11.49 7.78
CA GLY A 196 -20.42 12.62 8.62
C GLY A 196 -19.51 12.92 9.80
N TYR A 197 -18.27 12.38 9.85
CA TYR A 197 -17.29 12.71 10.88
C TYR A 197 -16.54 13.99 10.51
N GLU A 198 -17.19 15.15 10.67
CA GLU A 198 -16.71 16.48 10.24
C GLU A 198 -15.42 16.93 10.94
N GLU A 199 -15.05 16.31 12.05
CA GLU A 199 -13.80 16.57 12.78
C GLU A 199 -12.55 16.39 11.90
N PHE A 200 -12.64 15.63 10.83
CA PHE A 200 -11.52 15.40 9.91
C PHE A 200 -11.43 16.39 8.75
N SER A 201 -12.34 17.36 8.65
CA SER A 201 -12.35 18.33 7.53
C SER A 201 -11.11 19.24 7.53
N VAL A 202 -10.67 19.68 8.70
CA VAL A 202 -9.49 20.54 8.84
C VAL A 202 -8.19 19.76 8.61
N PRO A 203 -7.91 18.63 9.30
CA PRO A 203 -6.69 17.86 9.04
C PRO A 203 -6.61 17.32 7.61
N ARG A 204 -7.72 16.91 7.02
CA ARG A 204 -7.78 16.49 5.61
C ARG A 204 -7.39 17.63 4.65
N ARG A 205 -7.89 18.85 4.88
CA ARG A 205 -7.58 20.01 4.06
C ARG A 205 -6.11 20.40 4.19
N SER A 206 -5.60 20.46 5.41
CA SER A 206 -4.19 20.77 5.67
C SER A 206 -3.25 19.77 4.97
N LEU A 207 -3.56 18.48 5.05
CA LEU A 207 -2.78 17.45 4.36
C LEU A 207 -2.82 17.62 2.82
N TRP A 208 -4.00 17.87 2.27
CA TRP A 208 -4.15 18.07 0.82
C TRP A 208 -3.42 19.35 0.35
N ASP A 209 -3.48 20.41 1.12
CA ASP A 209 -2.77 21.66 0.85
C ASP A 209 -1.25 21.46 0.84
N TRP A 210 -0.72 20.64 1.76
CA TRP A 210 0.70 20.28 1.77
C TRP A 210 1.07 19.45 0.53
N ILE A 211 0.28 18.45 0.17
CA ILE A 211 0.51 17.60 -1.00
C ILE A 211 0.57 18.46 -2.28
N ARG A 212 -0.39 19.36 -2.46
CA ARG A 212 -0.43 20.25 -3.63
C ARG A 212 0.71 21.26 -3.68
N ARG A 213 1.08 21.82 -2.55
CA ARG A 213 2.11 22.88 -2.50
C ARG A 213 3.51 22.34 -2.55
N HIS A 214 3.73 21.16 -2.02
CA HIS A 214 5.08 20.62 -1.81
C HIS A 214 5.31 19.29 -2.50
N GLN A 215 4.49 18.27 -2.24
CA GLN A 215 4.78 16.91 -2.68
C GLN A 215 4.63 16.74 -4.20
N ILE A 216 3.53 17.19 -4.81
CA ILE A 216 3.33 17.08 -6.27
C ILE A 216 4.41 17.86 -7.03
N PRO A 217 4.68 19.17 -6.73
CA PRO A 217 5.74 19.90 -7.41
C PRO A 217 7.14 19.28 -7.21
N ASN A 218 7.39 18.63 -6.06
CA ASN A 218 8.67 17.97 -5.80
C ASN A 218 8.94 16.79 -6.75
N ALA A 219 7.91 16.13 -7.29
CA ALA A 219 8.07 15.11 -8.33
C ALA A 219 8.73 15.67 -9.61
N ALA A 220 8.50 16.93 -9.94
CA ALA A 220 9.17 17.59 -11.08
C ALA A 220 10.57 18.10 -10.73
N ALA A 221 10.94 18.13 -9.46
CA ALA A 221 12.27 18.55 -8.98
C ALA A 221 13.19 17.33 -8.78
N ASP A 222 13.29 16.82 -7.57
CA ASP A 222 14.18 15.71 -7.21
C ASP A 222 13.46 14.48 -6.65
N GLY A 223 12.18 14.59 -6.37
CA GLY A 223 11.34 13.53 -5.80
C GLY A 223 11.66 13.19 -4.34
N SER A 224 12.42 14.02 -3.62
CA SER A 224 12.86 13.73 -2.24
C SER A 224 11.69 13.59 -1.25
N LEU A 225 10.53 14.21 -1.52
CA LEU A 225 9.32 14.05 -0.71
C LEU A 225 8.55 12.75 -0.98
N PHE A 226 9.06 11.88 -1.85
CA PHE A 226 8.60 10.50 -2.06
C PHE A 226 9.59 9.47 -1.48
N ALA A 227 10.46 9.89 -0.58
CA ALA A 227 11.38 9.02 0.14
C ALA A 227 10.74 8.42 1.41
N GLN A 228 11.46 7.49 2.03
CA GLN A 228 11.10 6.86 3.30
C GLN A 228 9.69 6.24 3.30
N PHE A 229 9.58 5.11 2.63
CA PHE A 229 8.33 4.34 2.52
C PHE A 229 8.44 2.95 3.13
N PHE A 230 9.58 2.27 2.95
CA PHE A 230 9.74 0.87 3.31
C PHE A 230 10.10 0.69 4.77
N GLU A 231 9.43 -0.23 5.43
CA GLU A 231 9.56 -0.52 6.85
C GLU A 231 10.94 -1.07 7.24
N ASP A 232 11.60 -1.75 6.31
CA ASP A 232 12.91 -2.40 6.48
C ASP A 232 14.11 -1.53 6.08
N HIS A 233 13.86 -0.30 5.59
CA HIS A 233 14.89 0.65 5.20
C HIS A 233 14.94 1.86 6.13
N ASP A 234 16.15 2.34 6.41
CA ASP A 234 16.38 3.54 7.24
C ASP A 234 17.08 4.67 6.48
N THR A 235 17.22 4.53 5.16
CA THR A 235 17.90 5.50 4.31
C THR A 235 16.98 6.68 4.00
N PRO A 236 17.30 7.90 4.49
CA PRO A 236 16.42 9.07 4.33
C PRO A 236 16.17 9.49 2.88
N THR A 237 17.05 9.09 1.96
CA THR A 237 17.00 9.45 0.55
C THR A 237 16.45 8.35 -0.36
N ASN A 238 16.05 7.20 0.19
CA ASN A 238 15.51 6.10 -0.59
C ASN A 238 14.09 6.44 -1.07
N ARG A 239 13.98 6.91 -2.32
CA ARG A 239 12.71 7.25 -2.97
C ARG A 239 11.99 5.99 -3.44
N THR A 240 10.68 6.06 -3.57
CA THR A 240 9.84 4.95 -4.00
C THR A 240 8.93 5.32 -5.18
N ALA A 241 8.68 4.35 -6.06
CA ALA A 241 7.65 4.45 -7.10
C ALA A 241 6.21 4.28 -6.55
N TRP A 242 6.04 3.62 -5.39
CA TRP A 242 4.73 3.35 -4.80
C TRP A 242 3.95 4.61 -4.44
N ALA A 243 4.60 5.55 -3.76
CA ALA A 243 3.92 6.74 -3.25
C ALA A 243 3.39 7.66 -4.37
N PRO A 244 4.17 8.03 -5.40
CA PRO A 244 3.65 8.84 -6.51
C PRO A 244 2.60 8.09 -7.34
N LEU A 245 2.70 6.77 -7.51
CA LEU A 245 1.66 5.98 -8.20
C LEU A 245 0.37 5.91 -7.39
N ASN A 246 0.44 5.74 -6.07
CA ASN A 246 -0.74 5.78 -5.21
C ASN A 246 -1.43 7.15 -5.22
N LEU A 247 -0.64 8.23 -5.23
CA LEU A 247 -1.18 9.59 -5.33
C LEU A 247 -1.82 9.85 -6.70
N ALA A 248 -1.18 9.43 -7.80
CA ALA A 248 -1.76 9.51 -9.14
C ALA A 248 -3.07 8.72 -9.24
N ARG A 249 -3.14 7.52 -8.66
CA ARG A 249 -4.38 6.74 -8.59
C ARG A 249 -5.48 7.48 -7.84
N TYR A 250 -5.17 8.10 -6.72
CA TYR A 250 -6.12 8.88 -5.94
C TYR A 250 -6.66 10.08 -6.72
N LEU A 251 -5.79 10.81 -7.44
CA LEU A 251 -6.20 11.89 -8.36
C LEU A 251 -7.11 11.36 -9.47
N LEU A 252 -6.78 10.23 -10.09
CA LEU A 252 -7.58 9.61 -11.15
C LEU A 252 -8.96 9.15 -10.69
N GLU A 253 -9.12 8.77 -9.44
CA GLU A 253 -10.41 8.38 -8.86
C GLU A 253 -11.31 9.59 -8.57
N ARG A 254 -10.73 10.77 -8.28
CA ARG A 254 -11.43 11.97 -7.83
C ARG A 254 -11.52 13.05 -8.90
N ARG A 255 -10.50 13.19 -9.73
CA ARG A 255 -10.40 14.14 -10.85
C ARG A 255 -10.79 15.57 -10.45
N GLU A 256 -11.61 16.21 -11.25
CA GLU A 256 -12.05 17.60 -11.06
C GLU A 256 -12.77 17.86 -9.73
N LEU A 257 -13.31 16.83 -9.09
CA LEU A 257 -13.93 16.95 -7.77
C LEU A 257 -12.88 17.26 -6.68
N LEU A 258 -11.65 16.87 -6.91
CA LEU A 258 -10.54 17.09 -5.99
C LEU A 258 -9.65 18.23 -6.46
N ASP A 259 -9.27 18.21 -7.73
CA ASP A 259 -8.26 19.08 -8.30
C ASP A 259 -8.58 19.40 -9.78
N PRO A 260 -8.75 20.67 -10.16
CA PRO A 260 -8.96 21.05 -11.56
C PRO A 260 -7.76 20.70 -12.46
N ASP A 261 -6.55 20.63 -11.89
CA ASP A 261 -5.29 20.36 -12.59
C ASP A 261 -4.89 18.87 -12.58
N TRP A 262 -5.77 17.97 -12.14
CA TRP A 262 -5.51 16.55 -11.93
C TRP A 262 -4.77 15.86 -13.09
N GLN A 263 -5.01 16.24 -14.35
CA GLN A 263 -4.35 15.64 -15.50
C GLN A 263 -2.86 16.00 -15.55
N ALA A 264 -2.54 17.26 -15.30
CA ALA A 264 -1.16 17.74 -15.26
C ALA A 264 -0.40 17.14 -14.07
N ASP A 265 -1.07 17.07 -12.92
CA ASP A 265 -0.51 16.51 -11.70
C ASP A 265 -0.26 15.01 -11.84
N CYS A 266 -1.21 14.25 -12.42
CA CYS A 266 -0.98 12.85 -12.76
C CYS A 266 0.17 12.67 -13.75
N ALA A 267 0.25 13.52 -14.79
CA ALA A 267 1.35 13.47 -15.75
C ALA A 267 2.70 13.72 -15.08
N THR A 268 2.76 14.66 -14.13
CA THR A 268 3.97 14.97 -13.34
C THR A 268 4.40 13.78 -12.50
N LEU A 269 3.49 13.16 -11.77
CA LEU A 269 3.77 11.99 -10.92
C LEU A 269 4.19 10.77 -11.75
N ILE A 270 3.47 10.47 -12.83
CA ILE A 270 3.82 9.38 -13.75
C ILE A 270 5.17 9.67 -14.43
N GLY A 271 5.40 10.92 -14.83
CA GLY A 271 6.66 11.37 -15.42
C GLY A 271 7.86 11.17 -14.49
N PHE A 272 7.70 11.48 -13.20
CA PHE A 272 8.70 11.19 -12.18
C PHE A 272 9.02 9.70 -12.08
N VAL A 273 7.99 8.85 -12.01
CA VAL A 273 8.19 7.40 -11.96
C VAL A 273 8.91 6.92 -13.22
N ARG A 274 8.49 7.37 -14.41
CA ARG A 274 9.14 7.00 -15.68
C ARG A 274 10.60 7.44 -15.76
N GLY A 275 10.92 8.62 -15.24
CA GLY A 275 12.28 9.15 -15.27
C GLY A 275 13.23 8.56 -14.24
N SER A 276 12.69 8.01 -13.12
CA SER A 276 13.49 7.56 -11.99
C SER A 276 13.50 6.05 -11.80
N PHE A 277 12.40 5.35 -12.12
CA PHE A 277 12.17 3.96 -11.73
C PHE A 277 11.91 3.01 -12.91
N ILE A 278 11.84 3.51 -14.14
CA ILE A 278 11.64 2.66 -15.30
C ILE A 278 12.99 2.37 -15.98
N HIS A 279 13.19 1.08 -16.30
CA HIS A 279 14.26 0.61 -17.16
C HIS A 279 13.71 -0.39 -18.17
N GLU A 280 14.50 -0.78 -19.14
CA GLU A 280 14.08 -1.74 -20.15
C GLU A 280 14.61 -3.13 -19.80
N GLU A 281 13.70 -4.11 -19.72
CA GLU A 281 14.02 -5.52 -19.66
C GLU A 281 13.23 -6.28 -20.72
N PHE A 282 13.90 -7.13 -21.49
CA PHE A 282 13.26 -7.95 -22.53
C PHE A 282 12.43 -7.15 -23.56
N GLY A 283 12.80 -5.89 -23.81
CA GLY A 283 12.12 -5.00 -24.75
C GLY A 283 10.82 -4.39 -24.21
N ILE A 284 10.60 -4.42 -22.90
CA ILE A 284 9.46 -3.79 -22.23
C ILE A 284 9.93 -2.84 -21.12
N ALA A 285 9.08 -1.86 -20.82
CA ALA A 285 9.30 -0.96 -19.70
C ALA A 285 8.96 -1.67 -18.39
N VAL A 286 9.95 -1.81 -17.51
CA VAL A 286 9.84 -2.46 -16.20
C VAL A 286 10.10 -1.44 -15.11
N CYS A 287 9.23 -1.43 -14.10
CA CYS A 287 9.33 -0.56 -12.95
C CYS A 287 10.05 -1.26 -11.79
N HIS A 288 11.08 -0.64 -11.23
CA HIS A 288 11.60 -1.01 -9.91
C HIS A 288 10.95 -0.15 -8.81
N GLU A 289 10.90 -0.66 -7.60
CA GLU A 289 10.06 -0.05 -6.57
C GLU A 289 10.71 1.08 -5.80
N GLN A 290 12.04 1.12 -5.74
CA GLN A 290 12.82 2.05 -4.94
C GLN A 290 14.23 2.26 -5.48
N ASP A 291 14.92 3.31 -5.01
CA ASP A 291 16.28 3.61 -5.45
C ASP A 291 17.29 2.53 -5.02
N GLU A 292 17.08 1.90 -3.85
CA GLU A 292 17.99 0.90 -3.30
C GLU A 292 17.73 -0.52 -3.79
N ASP A 293 16.52 -0.82 -4.25
CA ASP A 293 16.18 -2.10 -4.86
C ASP A 293 15.66 -1.90 -6.29
N LYS A 294 16.40 -2.44 -7.25
CA LYS A 294 16.10 -2.32 -8.69
C LYS A 294 15.53 -3.59 -9.30
N GLN A 295 15.02 -4.48 -8.49
CA GLN A 295 14.38 -5.69 -8.98
C GLN A 295 12.97 -5.41 -9.54
N ALA A 296 12.58 -6.25 -10.50
CA ALA A 296 11.30 -6.14 -11.19
C ALA A 296 10.19 -6.86 -10.43
N TRP A 297 9.84 -6.37 -9.24
CA TRP A 297 8.80 -6.97 -8.41
C TRP A 297 7.42 -6.92 -9.07
N GLY A 298 6.64 -7.99 -8.94
CA GLY A 298 5.31 -8.08 -9.52
C GLY A 298 4.34 -7.03 -8.98
N GLY A 299 4.42 -6.69 -7.70
CA GLY A 299 3.60 -5.68 -7.04
C GLY A 299 3.72 -4.30 -7.69
N ILE A 300 4.95 -3.78 -7.80
CA ILE A 300 5.16 -2.44 -8.35
C ILE A 300 4.87 -2.37 -9.85
N ASN A 301 5.22 -3.42 -10.63
CA ASN A 301 4.91 -3.46 -12.05
C ASN A 301 3.41 -3.51 -12.32
N SER A 302 2.65 -4.27 -11.54
CA SER A 302 1.19 -4.27 -11.64
C SER A 302 0.59 -2.91 -11.23
N THR A 303 1.16 -2.23 -10.22
CA THR A 303 0.73 -0.89 -9.81
C THR A 303 0.98 0.13 -10.92
N TYR A 304 2.16 0.12 -11.52
CA TYR A 304 2.50 0.96 -12.65
C TYR A 304 1.53 0.72 -13.82
N GLY A 305 1.32 -0.54 -14.23
CA GLY A 305 0.39 -0.90 -15.29
C GLY A 305 -1.05 -0.45 -14.99
N ALA A 306 -1.54 -0.64 -13.77
CA ALA A 306 -2.89 -0.23 -13.40
C ALA A 306 -3.08 1.29 -13.42
N VAL A 307 -2.12 2.05 -12.89
CA VAL A 307 -2.18 3.53 -12.90
C VAL A 307 -2.11 4.07 -14.33
N LEU A 308 -1.25 3.51 -15.18
CA LEU A 308 -1.21 3.86 -16.60
C LEU A 308 -2.52 3.51 -17.31
N ALA A 309 -3.13 2.35 -17.03
CA ALA A 309 -4.42 1.97 -17.59
C ALA A 309 -5.52 2.98 -17.23
N LEU A 310 -5.61 3.36 -15.95
CA LEU A 310 -6.56 4.37 -15.48
C LEU A 310 -6.32 5.73 -16.15
N TYR A 311 -5.06 6.16 -16.26
CA TYR A 311 -4.70 7.43 -16.88
C TYR A 311 -4.95 7.41 -18.39
N ALA A 312 -4.58 6.33 -19.08
CA ALA A 312 -4.84 6.13 -20.50
C ALA A 312 -6.34 6.17 -20.82
N LYS A 313 -7.17 5.50 -19.98
CA LYS A 313 -8.64 5.54 -20.11
C LYS A 313 -9.19 6.96 -19.93
N ALA A 314 -8.68 7.69 -18.95
CA ALA A 314 -9.15 9.03 -18.63
C ALA A 314 -8.76 10.07 -19.69
N THR A 315 -7.61 9.90 -20.36
CA THR A 315 -7.06 10.81 -21.37
C THR A 315 -7.27 10.36 -22.81
N GLY A 316 -7.72 9.12 -23.03
CA GLY A 316 -7.85 8.53 -24.37
C GLY A 316 -6.52 8.15 -25.03
N SER A 317 -5.43 8.00 -24.26
CA SER A 317 -4.10 7.73 -24.80
C SER A 317 -3.90 6.24 -25.16
N ILE A 318 -3.94 5.91 -26.44
CA ILE A 318 -3.69 4.55 -26.95
C ILE A 318 -2.26 4.07 -26.64
N PRO A 319 -1.19 4.88 -26.82
CA PRO A 319 0.17 4.43 -26.50
C PRO A 319 0.33 4.03 -25.04
N LEU A 320 -0.22 4.84 -24.11
CA LEU A 320 -0.15 4.52 -22.68
C LEU A 320 -0.98 3.28 -22.31
N ALA A 321 -2.11 3.03 -22.99
CA ALA A 321 -2.87 1.80 -22.80
C ALA A 321 -2.05 0.57 -23.24
N GLY A 322 -1.28 0.67 -24.33
CA GLY A 322 -0.37 -0.38 -24.79
C GLY A 322 0.74 -0.66 -23.77
N GLU A 323 1.39 0.38 -23.27
CA GLU A 323 2.44 0.28 -22.23
C GLU A 323 1.87 -0.32 -20.91
N ALA A 324 0.70 0.15 -20.49
CA ALA A 324 0.01 -0.38 -19.32
C ALA A 324 -0.24 -1.89 -19.43
N ARG A 325 -0.70 -2.33 -20.61
CA ARG A 325 -0.95 -3.74 -20.85
C ARG A 325 0.36 -4.56 -20.82
N GLN A 326 1.43 -4.07 -21.44
CA GLN A 326 2.73 -4.73 -21.40
C GLN A 326 3.26 -4.90 -19.97
N ALA A 327 3.15 -3.86 -19.13
CA ALA A 327 3.55 -3.93 -17.73
C ALA A 327 2.72 -4.97 -16.95
N LEU A 328 1.43 -5.07 -17.21
CA LEU A 328 0.57 -6.10 -16.59
C LEU A 328 0.88 -7.50 -17.14
N ASP A 329 1.02 -7.66 -18.46
CA ASP A 329 1.35 -8.94 -19.10
C ASP A 329 2.71 -9.45 -18.57
N PHE A 330 3.68 -8.56 -18.32
CA PHE A 330 4.96 -8.91 -17.70
C PHE A 330 4.77 -9.59 -16.35
N THR A 331 3.87 -9.10 -15.50
CA THR A 331 3.63 -9.70 -14.18
C THR A 331 2.95 -11.08 -14.26
N LEU A 332 2.30 -11.42 -15.38
CA LEU A 332 1.71 -12.75 -15.59
C LEU A 332 2.76 -13.85 -15.73
N TYR A 333 3.98 -13.53 -16.19
CA TYR A 333 5.07 -14.50 -16.23
C TYR A 333 5.49 -14.98 -14.84
N SER A 334 5.16 -14.22 -13.81
CA SER A 334 5.38 -14.61 -12.42
C SER A 334 4.28 -15.52 -11.85
N ILE A 335 3.23 -15.81 -12.60
CA ILE A 335 2.12 -16.67 -12.15
C ILE A 335 2.19 -18.02 -12.88
N ASP A 336 2.29 -19.10 -12.13
CA ASP A 336 2.31 -20.43 -12.72
C ASP A 336 0.92 -20.95 -13.10
N GLU A 337 0.88 -22.12 -13.76
CA GLU A 337 -0.36 -22.77 -14.23
C GLU A 337 -1.37 -23.08 -13.12
N LEU A 338 -0.92 -23.14 -11.87
CA LEU A 338 -1.77 -23.34 -10.70
C LEU A 338 -2.21 -22.01 -10.05
N GLY A 339 -1.86 -20.87 -10.67
CA GLY A 339 -2.13 -19.53 -10.16
C GLY A 339 -1.27 -19.17 -8.95
N ARG A 340 -0.10 -19.79 -8.80
CA ARG A 340 0.85 -19.48 -7.74
C ARG A 340 1.77 -18.38 -8.20
N PRO A 341 1.86 -17.27 -7.47
CA PRO A 341 2.76 -16.20 -7.80
C PRO A 341 4.21 -16.61 -7.58
N ARG A 342 5.07 -16.09 -8.42
CA ARG A 342 6.53 -16.20 -8.32
C ARG A 342 7.10 -14.82 -8.52
N ASP A 343 8.17 -14.56 -7.85
CA ASP A 343 8.97 -13.41 -8.19
C ASP A 343 9.76 -13.65 -9.48
N LEU A 344 9.81 -12.62 -10.30
CA LEU A 344 10.66 -12.60 -11.48
C LEU A 344 12.13 -12.26 -11.13
N SER A 345 12.45 -12.05 -9.86
CA SER A 345 13.83 -11.86 -9.49
C SER A 345 14.67 -13.06 -9.94
N VAL A 346 15.75 -12.75 -10.64
CA VAL A 346 16.66 -13.72 -11.29
C VAL A 346 17.42 -14.58 -10.29
N ASN A 347 17.28 -14.31 -8.99
CA ASN A 347 17.92 -15.04 -7.93
C ASN A 347 16.88 -15.86 -7.15
N PRO A 348 16.70 -17.14 -7.49
CA PRO A 348 15.94 -18.02 -6.63
C PRO A 348 16.56 -18.00 -5.24
N VAL A 349 15.79 -17.66 -4.24
CA VAL A 349 16.19 -17.82 -2.84
C VAL A 349 16.59 -19.29 -2.67
N PRO A 350 17.75 -19.62 -2.06
CA PRO A 350 18.14 -21.00 -1.87
C PRO A 350 17.02 -21.79 -1.18
N GLY A 351 16.41 -22.73 -1.92
CA GLY A 351 15.34 -23.59 -1.43
C GLY A 351 13.92 -23.20 -1.80
N GLY A 352 13.66 -22.15 -2.62
CA GLY A 352 12.30 -21.80 -3.01
C GLY A 352 12.17 -20.56 -3.90
N TRP A 353 10.95 -20.10 -4.06
CA TRP A 353 10.56 -18.91 -4.80
C TRP A 353 10.00 -17.88 -3.84
N GLN A 354 10.26 -16.61 -4.08
CA GLN A 354 9.72 -15.50 -3.31
C GLN A 354 8.69 -14.74 -4.14
N GLU A 355 7.61 -14.32 -3.51
CA GLU A 355 6.67 -13.38 -4.08
C GLU A 355 6.37 -12.29 -3.06
N ASP A 356 6.50 -11.06 -3.49
CA ASP A 356 6.31 -9.88 -2.68
C ASP A 356 5.05 -9.12 -3.10
N ALA A 357 4.44 -8.41 -2.15
CA ALA A 357 3.31 -7.51 -2.34
C ALA A 357 2.15 -8.10 -3.19
N HIS A 358 1.94 -9.40 -3.10
CA HIS A 358 0.92 -10.12 -3.88
C HIS A 358 -0.50 -9.60 -3.70
N THR A 359 -0.81 -9.01 -2.57
CA THR A 359 -2.11 -8.37 -2.32
C THR A 359 -2.34 -7.20 -3.26
N ASP A 360 -1.28 -6.47 -3.60
CA ASP A 360 -1.34 -5.33 -4.51
C ASP A 360 -1.60 -5.76 -5.96
N VAL A 361 -1.02 -6.87 -6.38
CA VAL A 361 -1.22 -7.43 -7.74
C VAL A 361 -2.70 -7.59 -8.03
N ILE A 362 -3.47 -8.19 -7.10
CA ILE A 362 -4.91 -8.39 -7.28
C ILE A 362 -5.67 -7.07 -7.39
N HIS A 363 -5.38 -6.14 -6.50
CA HIS A 363 -5.97 -4.81 -6.49
C HIS A 363 -5.75 -4.08 -7.82
N ASN A 364 -4.54 -4.17 -8.35
CA ASN A 364 -4.11 -3.54 -9.58
C ASN A 364 -4.79 -4.13 -10.82
N TYR A 365 -4.86 -5.46 -10.93
CA TYR A 365 -5.59 -6.09 -12.02
C TYR A 365 -7.06 -5.73 -12.06
N VAL A 366 -7.72 -5.64 -10.89
CA VAL A 366 -9.12 -5.23 -10.83
C VAL A 366 -9.31 -3.81 -11.38
N ASP A 367 -8.40 -2.88 -11.07
CA ASP A 367 -8.46 -1.51 -11.61
C ASP A 367 -8.25 -1.48 -13.12
N ALA A 368 -7.25 -2.19 -13.62
CA ALA A 368 -6.98 -2.27 -15.04
C ALA A 368 -8.16 -2.87 -15.84
N LEU A 369 -8.75 -3.96 -15.33
CA LEU A 369 -9.90 -4.60 -15.96
C LEU A 369 -11.19 -3.76 -15.87
N ARG A 370 -11.34 -2.92 -14.87
CA ARG A 370 -12.43 -1.92 -14.83
C ARG A 370 -12.24 -0.83 -15.87
N ALA A 371 -11.00 -0.42 -16.12
CA ALA A 371 -10.67 0.56 -17.16
C ALA A 371 -10.84 -0.02 -18.58
N PHE A 372 -10.37 -1.24 -18.78
CA PHE A 372 -10.36 -1.96 -20.06
C PHE A 372 -10.87 -3.40 -19.89
N PRO A 373 -12.21 -3.59 -19.80
CA PRO A 373 -12.80 -4.91 -19.59
C PRO A 373 -12.41 -5.95 -20.64
N GLU A 374 -12.17 -5.52 -21.88
CA GLU A 374 -11.75 -6.35 -23.00
C GLU A 374 -10.39 -7.03 -22.82
N TRP A 375 -9.58 -6.56 -21.85
CA TRP A 375 -8.31 -7.23 -21.53
C TRP A 375 -8.49 -8.55 -20.80
N GLY A 376 -9.63 -8.76 -20.16
CA GLY A 376 -9.98 -10.00 -19.47
C GLY A 376 -10.74 -11.01 -20.36
N GLU A 377 -11.03 -10.66 -21.62
CA GLU A 377 -11.71 -11.57 -22.55
C GLU A 377 -10.69 -12.52 -23.19
N ALA A 378 -10.96 -13.82 -23.12
CA ALA A 378 -10.17 -14.82 -23.85
C ALA A 378 -10.35 -14.56 -25.37
N ARG A 379 -9.24 -14.36 -26.06
CA ARG A 379 -9.20 -14.27 -27.52
C ARG A 379 -9.20 -15.64 -28.17
#